data_221e4ad053029d761099352b2019d023
#
_entry.id   221e4ad053029d761099352b2019d023
#
_cell.length_a   1.000
_cell.length_b   1.000
_cell.length_c   1.000
_cell.angle_alpha   90.00
_cell.angle_beta   90.00
_cell.angle_gamma   90.00
#
_symmetry.space_group_name_H-M   'P 1'
#
loop_
_entity.id
_entity.type
_entity.pdbx_description
1 polymer ?
#
loop_
_entity_poly.entity_id
_entity_poly.type
_entity_poly.pdbx_seq_one_letter_code
_entity_poly.pdbx_strand_id
1 'polypeptide(L)'
;MQFNNTLSGLALFCLAFGAHADILPEAEVGIKIPLTKKPTTRPMGVAYLPSNQHYYIADGGLAPMGSEFEAPISKSEVHAFTSNGQYVNSAKPGYDNRSLYYNPNSGKLEIITYNISSAVGFSPNTGIYSLDVDDKGELLATSGEVAQFNPAFGDAGTMPSYDPASKHYYAKQDRGNIVFVVDAKQREKLQEIKLDFAKAQVAHDDVSDHFIAFTGVAGNELALLDVDHKAVLIFDLNGQYVGKSALPATMKLRSQNHFNGLGYTNGMMFVYHEPEGEFGTYYGFKVVK
;
A
#
# COMPACT_ATOMS: atom_id res chain seq x y z
N MET A 1 46.81 -26.09 52.61
CA MET A 1 45.65 -25.23 52.70
C MET A 1 45.36 -24.70 51.28
N GLN A 2 44.46 -25.31 50.59
CA GLN A 2 43.97 -24.87 49.23
C GLN A 2 42.67 -24.12 49.41
N PHE A 3 42.63 -22.87 49.01
CA PHE A 3 41.38 -22.10 48.93
C PHE A 3 40.81 -22.21 47.53
N ASN A 4 39.66 -22.86 47.40
CA ASN A 4 38.84 -22.87 46.19
C ASN A 4 37.96 -21.63 46.20
N ASN A 5 38.23 -20.72 45.25
CA ASN A 5 37.34 -19.60 44.93
C ASN A 5 36.37 -20.03 43.79
N THR A 6 35.15 -20.33 44.13
CA THR A 6 34.03 -20.48 43.17
C THR A 6 33.46 -19.09 42.86
N LEU A 7 33.78 -18.55 41.69
CA LEU A 7 33.04 -17.39 41.14
C LEU A 7 31.72 -17.86 40.56
N SER A 8 30.61 -17.50 41.23
CA SER A 8 29.28 -17.62 40.69
C SER A 8 29.03 -16.45 39.73
N GLY A 9 29.03 -16.74 38.44
CA GLY A 9 28.65 -15.77 37.40
C GLY A 9 27.12 -15.60 37.38
N LEU A 10 26.65 -14.45 37.80
CA LEU A 10 25.25 -14.04 37.67
C LEU A 10 25.00 -13.58 36.20
N ALA A 11 24.40 -14.42 35.37
CA ALA A 11 24.00 -14.03 34.04
C ALA A 11 22.77 -13.12 34.12
N LEU A 12 22.99 -11.83 33.90
CA LEU A 12 21.92 -10.84 33.78
C LEU A 12 21.23 -11.06 32.44
N PHE A 13 20.06 -11.70 32.40
CA PHE A 13 19.18 -11.74 31.24
C PHE A 13 18.54 -10.36 31.11
N CYS A 14 19.10 -9.50 30.26
CA CYS A 14 18.39 -8.32 29.77
C CYS A 14 17.27 -8.77 28.84
N LEU A 15 16.04 -8.87 29.35
CA LEU A 15 14.85 -8.92 28.54
C LEU A 15 14.73 -7.56 27.85
N ALA A 16 15.15 -7.48 26.60
CA ALA A 16 14.82 -6.35 25.75
C ALA A 16 13.29 -6.43 25.49
N PHE A 17 12.53 -5.68 26.28
CA PHE A 17 11.16 -5.34 25.91
C PHE A 17 11.27 -4.46 24.67
N GLY A 18 11.10 -5.05 23.50
CA GLY A 18 10.85 -4.28 22.29
C GLY A 18 9.62 -3.41 22.55
N ALA A 19 9.77 -2.10 22.50
CA ALA A 19 8.60 -1.22 22.51
C ALA A 19 7.80 -1.53 21.24
N HIS A 20 6.73 -2.31 21.37
CA HIS A 20 5.76 -2.45 20.31
C HIS A 20 5.05 -1.10 20.18
N ALA A 21 4.99 -0.59 18.97
CA ALA A 21 4.17 0.58 18.68
C ALA A 21 2.70 0.23 18.96
N ASP A 22 2.01 1.10 19.70
CA ASP A 22 0.62 0.88 20.05
C ASP A 22 -0.29 1.11 18.85
N ILE A 23 -1.25 0.21 18.64
CA ILE A 23 -2.34 0.44 17.70
C ILE A 23 -3.29 1.45 18.31
N LEU A 24 -3.66 2.48 17.56
CA LEU A 24 -4.68 3.44 17.96
C LEU A 24 -6.06 2.76 17.90
N PRO A 25 -6.84 2.70 19.00
CA PRO A 25 -8.17 2.09 18.96
C PRO A 25 -9.10 2.76 17.96
N GLU A 26 -8.96 4.08 17.80
CA GLU A 26 -9.63 4.91 16.80
C GLU A 26 -8.59 5.60 15.94
N ALA A 27 -8.78 5.53 14.62
CA ALA A 27 -7.87 6.13 13.65
C ALA A 27 -7.97 7.66 13.68
N GLU A 28 -6.82 8.32 13.76
CA GLU A 28 -6.74 9.77 13.80
C GLU A 28 -6.52 10.33 12.39
N VAL A 29 -7.33 11.31 11.99
CA VAL A 29 -7.14 11.98 10.70
C VAL A 29 -5.86 12.80 10.72
N GLY A 30 -4.86 12.42 9.93
CA GLY A 30 -3.63 13.19 9.74
C GLY A 30 -3.71 14.16 8.57
N ILE A 31 -4.36 13.76 7.46
CA ILE A 31 -4.53 14.60 6.27
C ILE A 31 -5.84 14.30 5.55
N LYS A 32 -6.37 15.32 4.87
CA LYS A 32 -7.48 15.23 3.92
C LYS A 32 -7.05 15.84 2.60
N ILE A 33 -7.23 15.10 1.52
CA ILE A 33 -6.92 15.54 0.16
C ILE A 33 -8.22 15.47 -0.66
N PRO A 34 -9.01 16.54 -0.71
CA PRO A 34 -10.23 16.55 -1.51
C PRO A 34 -9.89 16.57 -2.99
N LEU A 35 -10.56 15.73 -3.77
CA LEU A 35 -10.40 15.72 -5.21
C LEU A 35 -11.08 16.94 -5.84
N THR A 36 -10.42 17.54 -6.81
CA THR A 36 -10.96 18.67 -7.59
C THR A 36 -11.64 18.21 -8.86
N LYS A 37 -11.43 16.96 -9.24
CA LYS A 37 -12.08 16.29 -10.38
C LYS A 37 -12.36 14.82 -10.04
N LYS A 38 -13.29 14.22 -10.76
CA LYS A 38 -13.53 12.77 -10.65
C LYS A 38 -12.29 12.02 -11.16
N PRO A 39 -11.83 10.97 -10.47
CA PRO A 39 -10.79 10.08 -10.98
C PRO A 39 -11.15 9.55 -12.38
N THR A 40 -10.18 9.47 -13.26
CA THR A 40 -10.39 8.97 -14.62
C THR A 40 -10.59 7.46 -14.67
N THR A 41 -9.97 6.75 -13.71
CA THR A 41 -10.11 5.32 -13.52
C THR A 41 -10.40 5.03 -12.04
N ARG A 42 -9.48 4.42 -11.32
CA ARG A 42 -9.65 4.03 -9.91
C ARG A 42 -8.50 4.58 -9.07
N PRO A 43 -8.78 5.16 -7.90
CA PRO A 43 -7.73 5.45 -6.92
C PRO A 43 -7.03 4.15 -6.53
N MET A 44 -5.71 4.08 -6.74
CA MET A 44 -4.96 2.82 -6.59
C MET A 44 -3.86 2.92 -5.55
N GLY A 45 -2.82 3.70 -5.76
CA GLY A 45 -1.67 3.77 -4.88
C GLY A 45 -1.39 5.18 -4.41
N VAL A 46 -0.69 5.32 -3.28
CA VAL A 46 -0.23 6.61 -2.76
C VAL A 46 1.22 6.51 -2.30
N ALA A 47 1.99 7.54 -2.59
CA ALA A 47 3.34 7.70 -2.08
C ALA A 47 3.58 9.13 -1.57
N TYR A 48 4.44 9.26 -0.58
CA TYR A 48 4.96 10.55 -0.12
C TYR A 48 6.43 10.66 -0.51
N LEU A 49 6.81 11.75 -1.16
CA LEU A 49 8.19 12.05 -1.52
C LEU A 49 8.78 13.03 -0.52
N PRO A 50 9.73 12.60 0.34
CA PRO A 50 10.23 13.46 1.42
C PRO A 50 10.99 14.70 0.94
N SER A 51 11.63 14.64 -0.23
CA SER A 51 12.47 15.74 -0.74
C SER A 51 11.68 17.00 -1.05
N ASN A 52 10.44 16.88 -1.48
CA ASN A 52 9.55 18.01 -1.79
C ASN A 52 8.30 18.07 -0.90
N GLN A 53 8.12 17.08 -0.01
CA GLN A 53 6.97 16.96 0.89
C GLN A 53 5.62 16.88 0.17
N HIS A 54 5.57 16.27 -1.01
CA HIS A 54 4.34 16.07 -1.77
C HIS A 54 3.83 14.64 -1.65
N TYR A 55 2.51 14.50 -1.75
CA TYR A 55 1.81 13.24 -1.95
C TYR A 55 1.53 13.04 -3.44
N TYR A 56 1.74 11.82 -3.90
CA TYR A 56 1.45 11.39 -5.26
C TYR A 56 0.45 10.24 -5.20
N ILE A 57 -0.61 10.34 -5.99
CA ILE A 57 -1.71 9.37 -5.95
C ILE A 57 -1.95 8.85 -7.35
N ALA A 58 -1.87 7.53 -7.50
CA ALA A 58 -2.15 6.85 -8.75
C ALA A 58 -3.67 6.71 -8.96
N ASP A 59 -4.10 6.99 -10.16
CA ASP A 59 -5.44 6.77 -10.69
C ASP A 59 -5.28 5.84 -11.90
N GLY A 60 -5.45 4.54 -11.66
CA GLY A 60 -5.11 3.51 -12.64
C GLY A 60 -6.00 2.28 -12.52
N GLY A 61 -5.51 1.19 -13.08
CA GLY A 61 -6.20 -0.08 -13.10
C GLY A 61 -7.19 -0.21 -14.26
N LEU A 62 -7.84 -1.37 -14.33
CA LEU A 62 -8.84 -1.64 -15.35
C LEU A 62 -9.97 -0.61 -15.26
N ALA A 63 -10.41 -0.13 -16.41
CA ALA A 63 -11.59 0.70 -16.52
C ALA A 63 -12.76 0.08 -15.75
N PRO A 64 -13.71 0.88 -15.21
CA PRO A 64 -14.89 0.37 -14.56
C PRO A 64 -15.59 -0.67 -15.45
N MET A 65 -16.08 -1.75 -14.84
CA MET A 65 -16.85 -2.76 -15.56
C MET A 65 -17.95 -2.09 -16.37
N GLY A 66 -18.02 -2.38 -17.68
CA GLY A 66 -18.98 -1.78 -18.61
C GLY A 66 -18.45 -0.58 -19.39
N SER A 67 -17.25 -0.07 -19.11
CA SER A 67 -16.58 0.78 -20.08
C SER A 67 -15.99 -0.12 -21.14
N GLU A 68 -16.44 0.06 -22.37
CA GLU A 68 -15.79 -0.54 -23.53
C GLU A 68 -14.29 -0.28 -23.45
N PHE A 69 -13.51 -1.30 -23.79
CA PHE A 69 -12.07 -1.40 -23.60
C PHE A 69 -11.26 -0.36 -24.38
N GLU A 70 -11.45 0.90 -24.06
CA GLU A 70 -10.42 1.88 -24.38
C GLU A 70 -9.22 1.59 -23.48
N ALA A 71 -8.05 1.50 -24.10
CA ALA A 71 -6.84 1.08 -23.46
C ALA A 71 -6.68 1.74 -22.06
N PRO A 72 -6.66 0.99 -20.96
CA PRO A 72 -6.60 1.52 -19.57
C PRO A 72 -5.44 2.49 -19.39
N ILE A 73 -4.36 2.27 -20.11
CA ILE A 73 -3.13 3.06 -20.14
C ILE A 73 -3.39 4.52 -20.50
N SER A 74 -4.28 4.80 -21.46
CA SER A 74 -4.55 6.18 -21.90
C SER A 74 -5.33 7.01 -20.89
N LYS A 75 -5.98 6.34 -19.93
CA LYS A 75 -6.80 6.97 -18.89
C LYS A 75 -6.10 7.04 -17.52
N SER A 76 -5.06 6.25 -17.31
CA SER A 76 -4.31 6.23 -16.07
C SER A 76 -3.51 7.52 -15.87
N GLU A 77 -3.73 8.15 -14.74
CA GLU A 77 -3.03 9.37 -14.33
C GLU A 77 -2.35 9.17 -12.97
N VAL A 78 -1.38 10.02 -12.70
CA VAL A 78 -0.86 10.23 -11.35
C VAL A 78 -1.05 11.70 -11.00
N HIS A 79 -1.51 11.97 -9.78
CA HIS A 79 -1.82 13.30 -9.30
C HIS A 79 -0.87 13.69 -8.19
N ALA A 80 -0.32 14.90 -8.23
CA ALA A 80 0.53 15.46 -7.19
C ALA A 80 -0.25 16.44 -6.31
N PHE A 81 -0.02 16.35 -5.00
CA PHE A 81 -0.59 17.22 -3.97
C PHE A 81 0.49 17.64 -2.99
N THR A 82 0.40 18.86 -2.50
CA THR A 82 1.30 19.35 -1.45
C THR A 82 1.07 18.64 -0.11
N SER A 83 1.93 18.86 0.87
CA SER A 83 1.82 18.28 2.22
C SER A 83 0.53 18.65 2.96
N ASN A 84 -0.15 19.73 2.56
CA ASN A 84 -1.45 20.14 3.11
C ASN A 84 -2.64 19.80 2.19
N GLY A 85 -2.41 18.96 1.16
CA GLY A 85 -3.46 18.42 0.30
C GLY A 85 -3.90 19.33 -0.85
N GLN A 86 -3.16 20.38 -1.17
CA GLN A 86 -3.46 21.23 -2.33
C GLN A 86 -2.97 20.56 -3.61
N TYR A 87 -3.81 20.57 -4.65
CA TYR A 87 -3.46 20.04 -5.97
C TYR A 87 -2.30 20.80 -6.59
N VAL A 88 -1.35 20.07 -7.16
CA VAL A 88 -0.19 20.61 -7.88
C VAL A 88 -0.39 20.40 -9.38
N ASN A 89 -0.30 19.17 -9.84
CA ASN A 89 -0.51 18.80 -11.23
C ASN A 89 -0.91 17.33 -11.40
N SER A 90 -1.14 16.93 -12.64
CA SER A 90 -1.33 15.53 -13.03
C SER A 90 -0.55 15.21 -14.27
N ALA A 91 -0.06 13.98 -14.38
CA ALA A 91 0.60 13.46 -15.57
C ALA A 91 0.10 12.07 -15.93
N LYS A 92 0.26 11.72 -17.22
CA LYS A 92 -0.02 10.39 -17.76
C LYS A 92 1.31 9.75 -18.15
N PRO A 93 1.88 8.91 -17.27
CA PRO A 93 3.20 8.31 -17.55
C PRO A 93 3.16 7.21 -18.62
N GLY A 94 2.00 6.84 -19.13
CA GLY A 94 1.85 5.87 -20.21
C GLY A 94 1.70 4.42 -19.76
N TYR A 95 1.39 4.20 -18.46
CA TYR A 95 1.21 2.87 -17.88
C TYR A 95 -0.14 2.74 -17.19
N ASP A 96 -0.59 1.51 -16.95
CA ASP A 96 -1.68 1.20 -16.04
C ASP A 96 -1.14 1.30 -14.60
N ASN A 97 -1.26 2.49 -14.00
CA ASN A 97 -0.68 2.80 -12.69
C ASN A 97 -1.48 2.11 -11.60
N ARG A 98 -0.85 1.21 -10.85
CA ARG A 98 -1.51 0.49 -9.76
C ARG A 98 -0.87 0.79 -8.42
N SER A 99 0.16 0.06 -8.02
CA SER A 99 0.87 0.34 -6.77
C SER A 99 1.87 1.46 -6.99
N LEU A 100 1.79 2.48 -6.15
CA LEU A 100 2.72 3.61 -6.16
C LEU A 100 3.41 3.70 -4.81
N TYR A 101 4.72 3.83 -4.80
CA TYR A 101 5.51 3.95 -3.58
C TYR A 101 6.75 4.82 -3.80
N TYR A 102 7.30 5.34 -2.71
CA TYR A 102 8.62 5.95 -2.70
C TYR A 102 9.67 4.90 -2.37
N ASN A 103 10.70 4.79 -3.21
CA ASN A 103 11.83 3.90 -2.96
C ASN A 103 13.04 4.73 -2.49
N PRO A 104 13.38 4.74 -1.20
CA PRO A 104 14.51 5.50 -0.67
C PRO A 104 15.86 4.98 -1.18
N ASN A 105 15.95 3.73 -1.66
CA ASN A 105 17.17 3.18 -2.22
C ASN A 105 17.51 3.77 -3.60
N SER A 106 16.50 4.12 -4.39
CA SER A 106 16.66 4.82 -5.68
C SER A 106 16.45 6.33 -5.58
N GLY A 107 15.83 6.80 -4.49
CA GLY A 107 15.42 8.20 -4.32
C GLY A 107 14.23 8.59 -5.20
N LYS A 108 13.51 7.63 -5.80
CA LYS A 108 12.47 7.89 -6.80
C LYS A 108 11.10 7.40 -6.35
N LEU A 109 10.07 7.97 -6.95
CA LEU A 109 8.75 7.37 -7.00
C LEU A 109 8.78 6.21 -8.00
N GLU A 110 8.21 5.08 -7.60
CA GLU A 110 8.11 3.90 -8.45
C GLU A 110 6.66 3.42 -8.49
N ILE A 111 6.23 2.98 -9.66
CA ILE A 111 4.92 2.37 -9.86
C ILE A 111 5.08 0.92 -10.30
N ILE A 112 4.15 0.08 -9.87
CA ILE A 112 4.02 -1.28 -10.37
C ILE A 112 2.85 -1.31 -11.34
N THR A 113 3.13 -1.73 -12.57
CA THR A 113 2.12 -2.11 -13.54
C THR A 113 2.04 -3.63 -13.56
N TYR A 114 0.97 -4.18 -13.03
CA TYR A 114 0.77 -5.62 -12.99
C TYR A 114 -0.67 -5.95 -13.37
N ASN A 115 -0.86 -6.42 -14.58
CA ASN A 115 -2.15 -6.84 -15.07
C ASN A 115 -1.97 -7.98 -16.07
N ILE A 116 -2.40 -9.15 -15.67
CA ILE A 116 -2.47 -10.34 -16.52
C ILE A 116 -3.91 -10.74 -16.84
N SER A 117 -4.85 -9.78 -16.79
CA SER A 117 -6.24 -10.05 -17.12
C SER A 117 -6.35 -10.54 -18.57
N SER A 118 -6.83 -11.76 -18.74
CA SER A 118 -7.10 -12.35 -20.05
C SER A 118 -8.22 -11.64 -20.82
N ALA A 119 -9.05 -10.87 -20.14
CA ALA A 119 -10.19 -10.15 -20.75
C ALA A 119 -9.77 -8.98 -21.63
N VAL A 120 -8.61 -8.38 -21.34
CA VAL A 120 -8.06 -7.23 -22.11
C VAL A 120 -6.73 -7.54 -22.78
N GLY A 121 -6.26 -8.79 -22.70
CA GLY A 121 -4.89 -9.14 -23.04
C GLY A 121 -3.92 -8.70 -21.95
N PHE A 122 -2.66 -9.08 -22.13
CA PHE A 122 -1.60 -8.62 -21.23
C PHE A 122 -1.40 -7.12 -21.39
N SER A 123 -1.30 -6.41 -20.29
CA SER A 123 -0.67 -5.10 -20.34
C SER A 123 0.74 -5.32 -20.93
N PRO A 124 1.08 -4.70 -22.05
CA PRO A 124 2.36 -4.94 -22.72
C PRO A 124 3.56 -4.54 -21.85
N ASN A 125 3.32 -3.80 -20.78
CA ASN A 125 4.36 -3.22 -19.94
C ASN A 125 4.20 -3.63 -18.47
N THR A 126 4.04 -4.92 -18.19
CA THR A 126 4.08 -5.43 -16.82
C THR A 126 5.48 -5.24 -16.24
N GLY A 127 5.58 -4.49 -15.14
CA GLY A 127 6.88 -4.20 -14.54
C GLY A 127 6.82 -3.09 -13.49
N ILE A 128 8.00 -2.63 -13.14
CA ILE A 128 8.22 -1.49 -12.24
C ILE A 128 8.84 -0.36 -13.05
N TYR A 129 8.27 0.82 -12.90
CA TYR A 129 8.73 2.02 -13.60
C TYR A 129 8.92 3.16 -12.60
N SER A 130 9.99 3.94 -12.78
CA SER A 130 10.18 5.17 -12.02
C SER A 130 9.40 6.31 -12.67
N LEU A 131 8.85 7.20 -11.85
CA LEU A 131 8.24 8.45 -12.29
C LEU A 131 9.23 9.60 -12.12
N ASP A 132 9.24 10.48 -13.10
CA ASP A 132 10.06 11.68 -13.05
C ASP A 132 9.27 12.84 -12.44
N VAL A 133 9.92 13.56 -11.55
CA VAL A 133 9.39 14.72 -10.83
C VAL A 133 10.41 15.84 -10.97
N ASP A 134 9.96 17.04 -11.26
CA ASP A 134 10.83 18.21 -11.36
C ASP A 134 11.19 18.80 -9.97
N ASP A 135 12.01 19.85 -9.98
CA ASP A 135 12.46 20.53 -8.76
C ASP A 135 11.33 21.22 -7.97
N LYS A 136 10.17 21.44 -8.62
CA LYS A 136 8.98 22.03 -7.97
C LYS A 136 8.03 20.97 -7.43
N GLY A 137 8.30 19.69 -7.67
CA GLY A 137 7.45 18.57 -7.28
C GLY A 137 6.32 18.30 -8.28
N GLU A 138 6.39 18.85 -9.49
CA GLU A 138 5.46 18.55 -10.56
C GLU A 138 5.84 17.23 -11.25
N LEU A 139 4.83 16.39 -11.48
CA LEU A 139 5.00 15.16 -12.24
C LEU A 139 5.27 15.47 -13.71
N LEU A 140 6.26 14.79 -14.28
CA LEU A 140 6.51 14.80 -15.71
C LEU A 140 5.81 13.63 -16.40
N ALA A 141 5.57 13.76 -17.70
CA ALA A 141 5.00 12.67 -18.50
C ALA A 141 6.04 11.59 -18.87
N THR A 142 7.24 11.69 -18.32
CA THR A 142 8.34 10.76 -18.55
C THR A 142 8.49 9.78 -17.42
N SER A 143 9.02 8.62 -17.75
CA SER A 143 9.25 7.51 -16.82
C SER A 143 10.40 6.65 -17.31
N GLY A 144 10.98 5.88 -16.39
CA GLY A 144 12.07 4.95 -16.69
C GLY A 144 11.71 3.52 -16.27
N GLU A 145 12.10 2.54 -17.08
CA GLU A 145 11.98 1.14 -16.68
C GLU A 145 12.97 0.82 -15.55
N VAL A 146 12.45 0.25 -14.46
CA VAL A 146 13.27 -0.24 -13.33
C VAL A 146 13.46 -1.74 -13.45
N ALA A 147 12.36 -2.47 -13.67
CA ALA A 147 12.39 -3.92 -13.80
C ALA A 147 11.16 -4.44 -14.54
N GLN A 148 11.35 -5.48 -15.36
CA GLN A 148 10.25 -6.27 -15.88
C GLN A 148 9.98 -7.45 -14.95
N PHE A 149 8.72 -7.70 -14.64
CA PHE A 149 8.31 -8.85 -13.84
C PHE A 149 7.47 -9.81 -14.69
N ASN A 150 7.81 -11.08 -14.61
CA ASN A 150 6.87 -12.16 -14.85
C ASN A 150 5.98 -12.31 -13.61
N PRO A 151 4.89 -13.09 -13.65
CA PRO A 151 3.86 -13.13 -12.59
C PRO A 151 4.34 -13.70 -11.24
N ALA A 152 5.45 -13.18 -10.71
CA ALA A 152 5.96 -13.52 -9.39
C ALA A 152 5.05 -13.00 -8.27
N PHE A 153 4.22 -12.00 -8.56
CA PHE A 153 3.27 -11.46 -7.61
C PHE A 153 2.01 -12.32 -7.43
N GLY A 154 1.78 -13.32 -8.26
CA GLY A 154 0.63 -14.22 -8.17
C GLY A 154 -0.59 -13.69 -8.94
N ASP A 155 -1.71 -13.46 -8.26
CA ASP A 155 -2.98 -13.13 -8.90
C ASP A 155 -2.95 -11.81 -9.68
N ALA A 156 -3.70 -11.75 -10.78
CA ALA A 156 -3.70 -10.64 -11.73
C ALA A 156 -4.17 -9.30 -11.14
N GLY A 157 -5.00 -9.35 -10.10
CA GLY A 157 -5.53 -8.17 -9.44
C GLY A 157 -4.61 -7.57 -8.39
N THR A 158 -3.61 -8.31 -7.92
CA THR A 158 -2.79 -7.90 -6.78
C THR A 158 -2.09 -6.56 -6.99
N MET A 159 -2.02 -5.80 -5.91
CA MET A 159 -1.32 -4.52 -5.84
C MET A 159 -0.25 -4.60 -4.75
N PRO A 160 0.97 -5.01 -5.10
CA PRO A 160 2.03 -5.21 -4.12
C PRO A 160 2.42 -3.92 -3.41
N SER A 161 2.66 -4.00 -2.11
CA SER A 161 3.35 -2.96 -1.33
C SER A 161 4.83 -3.29 -1.18
N TYR A 162 5.67 -2.28 -0.97
CA TYR A 162 7.12 -2.41 -0.94
C TYR A 162 7.72 -2.10 0.43
N ASP A 163 8.60 -2.98 0.89
CA ASP A 163 9.48 -2.76 2.04
C ASP A 163 10.89 -2.38 1.56
N PRO A 164 11.32 -1.13 1.73
CA PRO A 164 12.63 -0.70 1.29
C PRO A 164 13.78 -1.26 2.13
N ALA A 165 13.53 -1.71 3.35
CA ALA A 165 14.56 -2.23 4.25
C ALA A 165 14.95 -3.66 3.86
N SER A 166 13.98 -4.56 3.70
CA SER A 166 14.22 -5.92 3.26
C SER A 166 14.33 -6.06 1.74
N LYS A 167 13.85 -5.06 0.98
CA LYS A 167 13.67 -5.10 -0.49
C LYS A 167 12.70 -6.20 -0.91
N HIS A 168 11.63 -6.37 -0.15
CA HIS A 168 10.57 -7.31 -0.46
C HIS A 168 9.29 -6.59 -0.86
N TYR A 169 8.50 -7.27 -1.69
CA TYR A 169 7.14 -6.90 -1.99
C TYR A 169 6.19 -7.83 -1.25
N TYR A 170 5.08 -7.27 -0.77
CA TYR A 170 3.97 -8.00 -0.17
C TYR A 170 2.77 -7.92 -1.08
N ALA A 171 2.41 -9.03 -1.70
CA ALA A 171 1.37 -9.15 -2.72
C ALA A 171 0.20 -9.99 -2.18
N LYS A 172 -0.88 -9.30 -1.73
CA LYS A 172 -2.08 -9.99 -1.27
C LYS A 172 -2.75 -10.68 -2.44
N GLN A 173 -3.09 -11.95 -2.27
CA GLN A 173 -3.78 -12.75 -3.28
C GLN A 173 -5.29 -12.51 -3.22
N ASP A 174 -5.93 -12.60 -4.40
CA ASP A 174 -7.35 -12.35 -4.58
C ASP A 174 -8.20 -13.30 -3.71
N ARG A 175 -9.29 -12.79 -3.18
CA ARG A 175 -10.31 -13.55 -2.45
C ARG A 175 -9.77 -14.49 -1.39
N GLY A 176 -8.73 -14.06 -0.68
CA GLY A 176 -8.09 -14.91 0.31
C GLY A 176 -7.34 -14.14 1.38
N ASN A 177 -6.72 -14.92 2.24
CA ASN A 177 -5.90 -14.43 3.34
C ASN A 177 -4.40 -14.70 3.11
N ILE A 178 -4.00 -14.95 1.88
CA ILE A 178 -2.60 -15.24 1.52
C ILE A 178 -1.93 -13.97 1.01
N VAL A 179 -0.70 -13.74 1.46
CA VAL A 179 0.19 -12.68 0.98
C VAL A 179 1.48 -13.34 0.51
N PHE A 180 1.85 -13.13 -0.76
CA PHE A 180 3.15 -13.54 -1.27
C PHE A 180 4.21 -12.53 -0.85
N VAL A 181 5.34 -13.04 -0.37
CA VAL A 181 6.56 -12.24 -0.17
C VAL A 181 7.47 -12.49 -1.35
N VAL A 182 7.79 -11.42 -2.09
CA VAL A 182 8.57 -11.50 -3.33
C VAL A 182 9.86 -10.70 -3.18
N ASP A 183 11.00 -11.32 -3.48
CA ASP A 183 12.29 -10.64 -3.50
C ASP A 183 12.38 -9.69 -4.70
N ALA A 184 12.71 -8.43 -4.45
CA ALA A 184 12.78 -7.40 -5.49
C ALA A 184 13.95 -7.62 -6.48
N LYS A 185 15.05 -8.23 -6.03
CA LYS A 185 16.26 -8.46 -6.85
C LYS A 185 16.16 -9.74 -7.64
N GLN A 186 15.77 -10.84 -6.98
CA GLN A 186 15.66 -12.16 -7.60
C GLN A 186 14.37 -12.30 -8.40
N ARG A 187 13.34 -11.51 -8.07
CA ARG A 187 12.02 -11.52 -8.69
C ARG A 187 11.31 -12.86 -8.53
N GLU A 188 11.52 -13.48 -7.38
CA GLU A 188 10.97 -14.79 -7.04
C GLU A 188 10.15 -14.70 -5.76
N LYS A 189 9.12 -15.54 -5.68
CA LYS A 189 8.36 -15.72 -4.44
C LYS A 189 9.24 -16.43 -3.42
N LEU A 190 9.47 -15.79 -2.28
CA LEU A 190 10.25 -16.34 -1.17
C LEU A 190 9.40 -17.22 -0.26
N GLN A 191 8.21 -16.73 0.09
CA GLN A 191 7.30 -17.39 1.04
C GLN A 191 5.87 -16.90 0.88
N GLU A 192 4.97 -17.55 1.62
CA GLU A 192 3.59 -17.13 1.81
C GLU A 192 3.34 -16.80 3.27
N ILE A 193 2.64 -15.68 3.51
CA ILE A 193 2.11 -15.31 4.82
C ILE A 193 0.62 -15.61 4.79
N LYS A 194 0.13 -16.36 5.77
CA LYS A 194 -1.30 -16.61 5.93
C LYS A 194 -1.84 -15.74 7.07
N LEU A 195 -2.68 -14.77 6.71
CA LEU A 195 -3.30 -13.86 7.68
C LEU A 195 -4.35 -14.60 8.53
N ASP A 196 -4.34 -14.38 9.84
CA ASP A 196 -5.29 -14.98 10.78
C ASP A 196 -6.63 -14.23 10.79
N PHE A 197 -7.42 -14.43 9.73
CA PHE A 197 -8.75 -13.84 9.59
C PHE A 197 -9.72 -14.36 10.65
N ALA A 198 -9.53 -15.59 11.14
CA ALA A 198 -10.37 -16.15 12.18
C ALA A 198 -10.24 -15.37 13.49
N LYS A 199 -9.01 -15.03 13.90
CA LYS A 199 -8.77 -14.20 15.08
C LYS A 199 -9.19 -12.74 14.87
N ALA A 200 -9.07 -12.22 13.64
CA ALA A 200 -9.55 -10.89 13.26
C ALA A 200 -11.09 -10.83 13.18
N GLN A 201 -11.77 -11.97 13.11
CA GLN A 201 -13.22 -12.11 12.96
C GLN A 201 -13.76 -11.46 11.68
N VAL A 202 -13.07 -11.67 10.55
CA VAL A 202 -13.46 -11.17 9.24
C VAL A 202 -13.50 -12.28 8.20
N ALA A 203 -14.36 -12.13 7.21
CA ALA A 203 -14.37 -12.92 5.98
C ALA A 203 -13.51 -12.26 4.90
N HIS A 204 -13.21 -12.98 3.82
CA HIS A 204 -12.47 -12.41 2.69
C HIS A 204 -13.25 -11.32 1.96
N ASP A 205 -14.58 -11.39 1.95
CA ASP A 205 -15.42 -10.39 1.29
C ASP A 205 -15.56 -9.08 2.09
N ASP A 206 -15.22 -9.08 3.38
CA ASP A 206 -15.28 -7.88 4.24
C ASP A 206 -14.12 -6.91 3.98
N VAL A 207 -13.03 -7.40 3.43
CA VAL A 207 -11.75 -6.67 3.36
C VAL A 207 -11.35 -6.31 1.94
N SER A 208 -10.35 -5.43 1.82
CA SER A 208 -9.72 -5.13 0.53
C SER A 208 -9.15 -6.40 -0.11
N ASP A 209 -9.60 -6.71 -1.34
CA ASP A 209 -9.35 -7.99 -2.01
C ASP A 209 -7.90 -8.09 -2.53
N HIS A 210 -7.40 -7.03 -3.16
CA HIS A 210 -6.15 -7.07 -3.91
C HIS A 210 -4.96 -6.40 -3.22
N PHE A 211 -5.18 -5.76 -2.06
CA PHE A 211 -4.18 -4.89 -1.45
C PHE A 211 -3.98 -5.15 0.03
N ILE A 212 -2.73 -5.10 0.45
CA ILE A 212 -2.30 -4.98 1.85
C ILE A 212 -1.16 -3.97 1.92
N ALA A 213 -1.20 -3.06 2.86
CA ALA A 213 -0.15 -2.07 3.04
C ALA A 213 0.97 -2.61 3.92
N PHE A 214 2.21 -2.27 3.58
CA PHE A 214 3.36 -2.44 4.46
C PHE A 214 3.57 -1.15 5.25
N THR A 215 3.57 -1.23 6.57
CA THR A 215 3.68 -0.05 7.45
C THR A 215 5.11 0.31 7.81
N GLY A 216 6.02 -0.66 7.81
CA GLY A 216 7.38 -0.51 8.31
C GLY A 216 7.49 -0.45 9.85
N VAL A 217 6.38 -0.65 10.57
CA VAL A 217 6.34 -0.60 12.05
C VAL A 217 6.50 -2.00 12.61
N ALA A 218 7.58 -2.24 13.35
CA ALA A 218 7.91 -3.56 13.89
C ALA A 218 6.79 -4.14 14.76
N GLY A 219 6.39 -5.38 14.47
CA GLY A 219 5.28 -6.10 15.09
C GLY A 219 3.88 -5.69 14.60
N ASN A 220 3.79 -4.69 13.69
CA ASN A 220 2.56 -4.16 13.10
C ASN A 220 2.72 -3.95 11.58
N GLU A 221 3.47 -4.81 10.93
CA GLU A 221 4.02 -4.55 9.59
C GLU A 221 2.98 -4.54 8.47
N LEU A 222 1.88 -5.26 8.63
CA LEU A 222 0.88 -5.40 7.58
C LEU A 222 -0.45 -4.77 8.01
N ALA A 223 -0.97 -3.86 7.19
CA ALA A 223 -2.24 -3.18 7.42
C ALA A 223 -3.23 -3.49 6.30
N LEU A 224 -4.40 -4.03 6.65
CA LEU A 224 -5.47 -4.42 5.73
C LEU A 224 -6.75 -3.64 6.03
N LEU A 225 -7.35 -3.05 5.01
CA LEU A 225 -8.62 -2.35 5.16
C LEU A 225 -9.78 -3.34 5.26
N ASP A 226 -10.48 -3.31 6.39
CA ASP A 226 -11.78 -3.93 6.61
C ASP A 226 -12.86 -2.92 6.21
N VAL A 227 -13.40 -3.14 5.03
CA VAL A 227 -14.30 -2.18 4.37
C VAL A 227 -15.67 -2.18 5.03
N ASP A 228 -16.19 -3.36 5.32
CA ASP A 228 -17.55 -3.52 5.83
C ASP A 228 -17.67 -3.08 7.29
N HIS A 229 -16.65 -3.33 8.10
CA HIS A 229 -16.62 -2.91 9.49
C HIS A 229 -15.90 -1.57 9.72
N LYS A 230 -15.40 -0.93 8.65
CA LYS A 230 -14.70 0.38 8.69
C LYS A 230 -13.57 0.37 9.70
N ALA A 231 -12.61 -0.50 9.49
CA ALA A 231 -11.43 -0.59 10.34
C ALA A 231 -10.17 -0.87 9.52
N VAL A 232 -9.02 -0.62 10.10
CA VAL A 232 -7.73 -1.08 9.58
C VAL A 232 -7.26 -2.20 10.49
N LEU A 233 -7.16 -3.40 9.95
CA LEU A 233 -6.65 -4.59 10.64
C LEU A 233 -5.13 -4.60 10.56
N ILE A 234 -4.48 -4.93 11.66
CA ILE A 234 -3.03 -4.99 11.76
C ILE A 234 -2.59 -6.43 12.00
N PHE A 235 -1.60 -6.85 11.21
CA PHE A 235 -0.95 -8.17 11.32
C PHE A 235 0.57 -8.00 11.38
N ASP A 236 1.23 -8.97 12.02
CA ASP A 236 2.68 -9.09 11.94
C ASP A 236 3.14 -9.85 10.68
N LEU A 237 4.45 -9.97 10.47
CA LEU A 237 5.02 -10.72 9.33
C LEU A 237 4.84 -12.24 9.42
N ASN A 238 4.34 -12.78 10.54
CA ASN A 238 3.92 -14.17 10.65
C ASN A 238 2.43 -14.36 10.29
N GLY A 239 1.74 -13.26 9.95
CA GLY A 239 0.31 -13.25 9.65
C GLY A 239 -0.58 -13.27 10.88
N GLN A 240 -0.02 -13.11 12.08
CA GLN A 240 -0.79 -13.08 13.32
C GLN A 240 -1.55 -11.76 13.42
N TYR A 241 -2.84 -11.84 13.74
CA TYR A 241 -3.63 -10.65 14.02
C TYR A 241 -3.18 -10.01 15.33
N VAL A 242 -2.78 -8.74 15.26
CA VAL A 242 -2.31 -7.95 16.39
C VAL A 242 -3.44 -7.10 16.97
N GLY A 243 -4.24 -6.47 16.12
CA GLY A 243 -5.34 -5.61 16.55
C GLY A 243 -5.95 -4.83 15.38
N LYS A 244 -6.82 -3.87 15.69
CA LYS A 244 -7.44 -3.01 14.70
C LYS A 244 -7.57 -1.57 15.16
N SER A 245 -7.64 -0.65 14.20
CA SER A 245 -7.93 0.76 14.39
C SER A 245 -9.26 1.09 13.70
N ALA A 246 -10.25 1.58 14.45
CA ALA A 246 -11.57 1.89 13.90
C ALA A 246 -11.52 3.20 13.09
N LEU A 247 -12.06 3.19 11.88
CA LEU A 247 -12.26 4.39 11.08
C LEU A 247 -13.52 5.14 11.56
N PRO A 248 -13.59 6.47 11.34
CA PRO A 248 -14.78 7.24 11.69
C PRO A 248 -16.05 6.66 11.04
N ALA A 249 -17.13 6.53 11.81
CA ALA A 249 -18.39 5.97 11.34
C ALA A 249 -18.98 6.72 10.13
N THR A 250 -18.62 7.99 9.97
CA THR A 250 -19.01 8.86 8.84
C THR A 250 -18.32 8.51 7.54
N MET A 251 -17.28 7.67 7.55
CA MET A 251 -16.61 7.23 6.32
C MET A 251 -17.59 6.52 5.39
N LYS A 252 -17.56 6.89 4.12
CA LYS A 252 -18.31 6.25 3.04
C LYS A 252 -17.32 5.45 2.19
N LEU A 253 -17.19 4.19 2.54
CA LEU A 253 -16.41 3.21 1.79
C LEU A 253 -17.36 2.52 0.80
N ARG A 254 -16.95 2.39 -0.44
CA ARG A 254 -17.75 1.77 -1.51
C ARG A 254 -17.02 0.54 -2.06
N SER A 255 -17.65 -0.11 -3.04
CA SER A 255 -17.07 -1.26 -3.73
C SER A 255 -15.63 -1.04 -4.24
N GLN A 256 -15.29 0.22 -4.54
CA GLN A 256 -13.94 0.65 -4.89
C GLN A 256 -12.90 0.23 -3.85
N ASN A 257 -13.23 0.37 -2.56
CA ASN A 257 -12.33 0.03 -1.46
C ASN A 257 -12.19 -1.49 -1.26
N HIS A 258 -13.16 -2.29 -1.71
CA HIS A 258 -13.03 -3.75 -1.71
C HIS A 258 -12.02 -4.22 -2.75
N PHE A 259 -11.97 -3.58 -3.91
CA PHE A 259 -11.03 -3.96 -4.96
C PHE A 259 -9.64 -3.41 -4.72
N ASN A 260 -9.52 -2.18 -4.24
CA ASN A 260 -8.29 -1.42 -4.22
C ASN A 260 -7.98 -0.91 -2.82
N GLY A 261 -6.69 -0.74 -2.55
CA GLY A 261 -6.21 0.02 -1.41
C GLY A 261 -5.26 1.10 -1.90
N LEU A 262 -5.07 2.15 -1.13
CA LEU A 262 -4.19 3.25 -1.51
C LEU A 262 -2.76 3.05 -1.05
N GLY A 263 -2.54 2.75 0.21
CA GLY A 263 -1.22 2.50 0.73
C GLY A 263 -1.00 3.04 2.14
N TYR A 264 0.19 2.74 2.66
CA TYR A 264 0.70 3.32 3.88
C TYR A 264 1.95 4.13 3.55
N THR A 265 1.90 5.41 3.83
CA THR A 265 3.03 6.31 3.56
C THR A 265 3.02 7.47 4.54
N ASN A 266 4.20 8.00 4.86
CA ASN A 266 4.37 9.11 5.81
C ASN A 266 3.65 8.87 7.16
N GLY A 267 3.70 7.61 7.66
CA GLY A 267 3.08 7.22 8.93
C GLY A 267 1.55 7.14 8.92
N MET A 268 0.92 7.08 7.75
CA MET A 268 -0.53 7.08 7.62
C MET A 268 -1.02 6.02 6.63
N MET A 269 -2.13 5.37 6.98
CA MET A 269 -2.93 4.54 6.09
C MET A 269 -3.89 5.43 5.30
N PHE A 270 -3.82 5.36 3.98
CA PHE A 270 -4.70 6.13 3.10
C PHE A 270 -5.94 5.32 2.71
N VAL A 271 -7.08 5.99 2.75
CA VAL A 271 -8.40 5.42 2.44
C VAL A 271 -9.16 6.41 1.55
N TYR A 272 -9.86 5.89 0.54
CA TYR A 272 -10.69 6.69 -0.34
C TYR A 272 -12.12 6.77 0.19
N HIS A 273 -12.56 8.00 0.48
CA HIS A 273 -13.90 8.33 0.91
C HIS A 273 -14.69 8.92 -0.26
N GLU A 274 -15.80 8.30 -0.62
CA GLU A 274 -16.61 8.72 -1.76
C GLU A 274 -18.08 8.87 -1.36
N PRO A 275 -18.51 10.05 -0.87
CA PRO A 275 -19.90 10.34 -0.62
C PRO A 275 -20.68 10.44 -1.94
N GLU A 276 -21.97 10.16 -1.88
CA GLU A 276 -22.83 10.21 -3.06
C GLU A 276 -22.97 11.64 -3.57
N GLY A 277 -22.78 11.82 -4.88
CA GLY A 277 -22.93 13.12 -5.55
C GLY A 277 -21.77 14.09 -5.38
N GLU A 278 -20.70 13.70 -4.71
CA GLU A 278 -19.52 14.51 -4.50
C GLU A 278 -18.28 13.89 -5.14
N PHE A 279 -17.24 14.70 -5.35
CA PHE A 279 -15.91 14.17 -5.60
C PHE A 279 -15.38 13.52 -4.35
N GLY A 280 -14.61 12.44 -4.51
CA GLY A 280 -14.03 11.74 -3.39
C GLY A 280 -12.97 12.54 -2.65
N THR A 281 -12.58 12.04 -1.50
CA THR A 281 -11.51 12.59 -0.67
C THR A 281 -10.58 11.46 -0.23
N TYR A 282 -9.29 11.64 -0.39
CA TYR A 282 -8.31 10.78 0.23
C TYR A 282 -8.08 11.21 1.68
N TYR A 283 -8.23 10.27 2.59
CA TYR A 283 -7.90 10.48 3.99
C TYR A 283 -6.65 9.68 4.33
N GLY A 284 -5.66 10.33 4.92
CA GLY A 284 -4.54 9.68 5.59
C GLY A 284 -4.83 9.57 7.08
N PHE A 285 -4.89 8.34 7.59
CA PHE A 285 -5.16 8.04 8.99
C PHE A 285 -3.91 7.51 9.69
N LYS A 286 -3.61 8.07 10.86
CA LYS A 286 -2.69 7.42 11.80
C LYS A 286 -3.44 6.26 12.45
N VAL A 287 -2.88 5.08 12.38
CA VAL A 287 -3.46 3.83 12.91
C VAL A 287 -2.54 3.14 13.91
N VAL A 288 -1.26 3.48 13.89
CA VAL A 288 -0.23 3.05 14.84
C VAL A 288 0.58 4.26 15.30
N LYS A 289 1.09 4.19 16.56
CA LYS A 289 1.93 5.25 17.16
C LYS A 289 3.40 4.99 16.91
#